data_a005bf9e38a91c94f2569a15bfb328c5
#
_entry.id   a005bf9e38a91c94f2569a15bfb328c5
#
_cell.length_a   1.000
_cell.length_b   1.000
_cell.length_c   1.000
_cell.angle_alpha   90.00
_cell.angle_beta   90.00
_cell.angle_gamma   90.00
#
_symmetry.space_group_name_H-M   'P 1'
#
loop_
_entity.id
_entity.type
_entity.pdbx_description
1 polymer ?
#
loop_
_entity_poly.entity_id
_entity_poly.type
_entity_poly.pdbx_seq_one_letter_code
_entity_poly.pdbx_strand_id
1 'polypeptide(L)'
;MKRAAKIYTALIFVFLFAPIAILLVFSFNDAKSLSVFSGFSFKWYYELFRDAETLNALKNTLILAVIASIVSTVMGTAAAVGMNKLRSKYLRAALDTATDIPMMNPDIITGISLMLMFVFFGRLLGATTSLGFWSMLAAHITFCLPYVIMQVLPKLQQMDRALPEAAMDLGCTPARAFFRVEVPEILPGIITGMIMAFTLSLDDFVISYFTQGSGFQTLPIRIYNMTKKTVTPKMYALATIIFFVILALLLLTNLVDEDDTQRIRDARRAKREGKPARSARSGGSRRPVRAAVGILTAAALLIAGISIYSSRQETRVLNVYNWGEYISDGSDDSL
;
A
#
# COMPACT_ATOMS: atom_id res chain seq x y z
N MET A 1 -30.49 -17.08 -21.75
CA MET A 1 -29.49 -16.01 -21.64
C MET A 1 -28.84 -15.92 -20.24
N LYS A 2 -29.57 -15.88 -19.11
CA LYS A 2 -28.97 -15.74 -17.76
C LYS A 2 -28.03 -16.88 -17.34
N ARG A 3 -28.27 -18.14 -17.74
CA ARG A 3 -27.39 -19.29 -17.43
C ARG A 3 -26.08 -19.25 -18.21
N ALA A 4 -26.13 -18.95 -19.51
CA ALA A 4 -24.96 -18.82 -20.35
C ALA A 4 -24.03 -17.68 -19.87
N ALA A 5 -24.60 -16.53 -19.49
CA ALA A 5 -23.82 -15.43 -18.91
C ALA A 5 -23.13 -15.83 -17.59
N LYS A 6 -23.80 -16.59 -16.70
CA LYS A 6 -23.20 -17.08 -15.47
C LYS A 6 -22.06 -18.06 -15.73
N ILE A 7 -22.22 -18.99 -16.68
CA ILE A 7 -21.17 -19.94 -17.06
C ILE A 7 -19.97 -19.21 -17.65
N TYR A 8 -20.20 -18.25 -18.55
CA TYR A 8 -19.14 -17.43 -19.15
C TYR A 8 -18.37 -16.64 -18.08
N THR A 9 -19.09 -15.99 -17.16
CA THR A 9 -18.45 -15.27 -16.04
C THR A 9 -17.63 -16.22 -15.17
N ALA A 10 -18.17 -17.40 -14.83
CA ALA A 10 -17.45 -18.39 -14.01
C ALA A 10 -16.17 -18.89 -14.71
N LEU A 11 -16.23 -19.13 -16.03
CA LEU A 11 -15.05 -19.54 -16.83
C LEU A 11 -13.96 -18.45 -16.81
N ILE A 12 -14.34 -17.17 -16.95
CA ILE A 12 -13.38 -16.05 -16.85
C ILE A 12 -12.73 -16.04 -15.46
N PHE A 13 -13.52 -16.15 -14.40
CA PHE A 13 -12.98 -16.19 -13.04
C PHE A 13 -12.03 -17.36 -12.84
N VAL A 14 -12.40 -18.57 -13.25
CA VAL A 14 -11.52 -19.74 -13.18
C VAL A 14 -10.22 -19.49 -13.93
N PHE A 15 -10.28 -18.98 -15.15
CA PHE A 15 -9.10 -18.69 -15.96
C PHE A 15 -8.17 -17.65 -15.30
N LEU A 16 -8.74 -16.58 -14.74
CA LEU A 16 -7.97 -15.51 -14.07
C LEU A 16 -7.35 -15.99 -12.76
N PHE A 17 -8.06 -16.80 -11.98
CA PHE A 17 -7.58 -17.24 -10.66
C PHE A 17 -6.82 -18.56 -10.68
N ALA A 18 -6.88 -19.34 -11.78
CA ALA A 18 -6.17 -20.62 -11.91
C ALA A 18 -4.66 -20.50 -11.69
N PRO A 19 -3.91 -19.53 -12.25
CA PRO A 19 -2.48 -19.38 -11.99
C PRO A 19 -2.19 -19.12 -10.50
N ILE A 20 -3.02 -18.31 -9.84
CA ILE A 20 -2.89 -18.00 -8.41
C ILE A 20 -3.18 -19.26 -7.58
N ALA A 21 -4.23 -20.00 -7.92
CA ALA A 21 -4.58 -21.25 -7.23
C ALA A 21 -3.46 -22.30 -7.38
N ILE A 22 -2.87 -22.42 -8.57
CA ILE A 22 -1.72 -23.30 -8.80
C ILE A 22 -0.53 -22.87 -7.92
N LEU A 23 -0.21 -21.59 -7.90
CA LEU A 23 0.87 -21.04 -7.06
C LEU A 23 0.64 -21.35 -5.57
N LEU A 24 -0.60 -21.16 -5.09
CA LEU A 24 -0.99 -21.49 -3.72
C LEU A 24 -0.79 -22.98 -3.40
N VAL A 25 -1.22 -23.88 -4.29
CA VAL A 25 -1.06 -25.32 -4.10
C VAL A 25 0.42 -25.72 -4.11
N PHE A 26 1.20 -25.22 -5.06
CA PHE A 26 2.62 -25.53 -5.18
C PHE A 26 3.48 -24.88 -4.08
N SER A 27 2.97 -23.88 -3.36
CA SER A 27 3.66 -23.35 -2.18
C SER A 27 3.83 -24.36 -1.04
N PHE A 28 2.97 -25.40 -1.02
CA PHE A 28 3.03 -26.50 -0.06
C PHE A 28 3.72 -27.75 -0.62
N ASN A 29 4.28 -27.70 -1.83
CA ASN A 29 4.95 -28.84 -2.45
C ASN A 29 6.31 -29.09 -1.78
N ASP A 30 6.63 -30.33 -1.44
CA ASP A 30 7.93 -30.69 -0.84
C ASP A 30 9.08 -30.70 -1.86
N ALA A 31 8.79 -30.98 -3.14
CA ALA A 31 9.81 -30.99 -4.19
C ALA A 31 10.39 -29.61 -4.49
N LYS A 32 11.67 -29.58 -4.89
CA LYS A 32 12.26 -28.40 -5.53
C LYS A 32 11.75 -28.17 -6.95
N SER A 33 11.14 -29.17 -7.56
CA SER A 33 10.56 -29.09 -8.90
C SER A 33 9.28 -28.28 -8.91
N LEU A 34 9.13 -27.44 -9.93
CA LEU A 34 7.95 -26.61 -10.15
C LEU A 34 6.87 -27.31 -10.99
N SER A 35 7.17 -28.53 -11.49
CA SER A 35 6.31 -29.26 -12.42
C SER A 35 5.66 -30.50 -11.82
N VAL A 36 6.17 -30.98 -10.69
CA VAL A 36 5.69 -32.22 -10.07
C VAL A 36 5.34 -31.97 -8.61
N PHE A 37 4.13 -32.32 -8.23
CA PHE A 37 3.70 -32.29 -6.82
C PHE A 37 4.11 -33.62 -6.15
N SER A 38 5.05 -33.57 -5.21
CA SER A 38 5.61 -34.76 -4.54
C SER A 38 5.07 -35.03 -3.15
N GLY A 39 4.37 -34.06 -2.54
CA GLY A 39 3.82 -34.18 -1.20
C GLY A 39 3.54 -32.82 -0.56
N PHE A 40 2.80 -32.85 0.55
CA PHE A 40 2.46 -31.63 1.31
C PHE A 40 3.52 -31.35 2.37
N SER A 41 4.10 -30.14 2.36
CA SER A 41 5.13 -29.73 3.31
C SER A 41 5.09 -28.23 3.59
N PHE A 42 5.45 -27.82 4.81
CA PHE A 42 5.68 -26.42 5.20
C PHE A 42 7.14 -25.99 5.12
N LYS A 43 8.01 -26.80 4.54
CA LYS A 43 9.46 -26.58 4.49
C LYS A 43 9.82 -25.21 3.95
N TRP A 44 9.20 -24.78 2.85
CA TRP A 44 9.50 -23.51 2.19
C TRP A 44 9.09 -22.29 3.00
N TYR A 45 8.03 -22.40 3.79
CA TYR A 45 7.65 -21.35 4.76
C TYR A 45 8.68 -21.23 5.87
N TYR A 46 9.19 -22.37 6.37
CA TYR A 46 10.23 -22.37 7.39
C TYR A 46 11.56 -21.79 6.87
N GLU A 47 11.96 -22.17 5.65
CA GLU A 47 13.12 -21.58 4.98
C GLU A 47 12.96 -20.09 4.69
N LEU A 48 11.74 -19.65 4.34
CA LEU A 48 11.41 -18.25 4.10
C LEU A 48 11.63 -17.41 5.36
N PHE A 49 11.14 -17.89 6.52
CA PHE A 49 11.32 -17.18 7.78
C PHE A 49 12.76 -17.18 8.30
N ARG A 50 13.63 -18.01 7.74
CA ARG A 50 15.08 -18.00 8.03
C ARG A 50 15.89 -17.14 7.07
N ASP A 51 15.29 -16.67 5.99
CA ASP A 51 15.97 -15.83 5.01
C ASP A 51 16.01 -14.38 5.48
N ALA A 52 17.15 -14.00 6.07
CA ALA A 52 17.37 -12.65 6.58
C ALA A 52 17.19 -11.56 5.51
N GLU A 53 17.61 -11.80 4.26
CA GLU A 53 17.46 -10.82 3.17
C GLU A 53 15.98 -10.58 2.82
N THR A 54 15.18 -11.65 2.75
CA THR A 54 13.75 -11.53 2.48
C THR A 54 13.00 -10.87 3.64
N LEU A 55 13.37 -11.20 4.88
CA LEU A 55 12.78 -10.55 6.07
C LEU A 55 13.15 -9.07 6.15
N ASN A 56 14.39 -8.70 5.84
CA ASN A 56 14.81 -7.30 5.78
C ASN A 56 14.08 -6.54 4.66
N ALA A 57 13.90 -7.14 3.49
CA ALA A 57 13.13 -6.56 2.40
C ALA A 57 11.65 -6.36 2.80
N LEU A 58 11.04 -7.32 3.50
CA LEU A 58 9.68 -7.18 4.05
C LEU A 58 9.59 -6.04 5.07
N LYS A 59 10.54 -5.97 6.01
CA LYS A 59 10.63 -4.89 6.99
C LYS A 59 10.74 -3.52 6.30
N ASN A 60 11.63 -3.41 5.31
CA ASN A 60 11.82 -2.17 4.55
C ASN A 60 10.54 -1.73 3.84
N THR A 61 9.83 -2.68 3.21
CA THR A 61 8.55 -2.41 2.55
C THR A 61 7.50 -1.91 3.54
N LEU A 62 7.38 -2.56 4.71
CA LEU A 62 6.43 -2.15 5.72
C LEU A 62 6.74 -0.75 6.29
N ILE A 63 8.01 -0.46 6.57
CA ILE A 63 8.43 0.88 7.04
C ILE A 63 8.09 1.93 6.00
N LEU A 64 8.44 1.67 4.73
CA LEU A 64 8.16 2.58 3.63
C LEU A 64 6.65 2.82 3.48
N ALA A 65 5.86 1.75 3.43
CA ALA A 65 4.42 1.82 3.25
C ALA A 65 3.71 2.56 4.41
N VAL A 66 4.11 2.31 5.67
CA VAL A 66 3.55 3.00 6.84
C VAL A 66 3.86 4.49 6.80
N ILE A 67 5.12 4.86 6.57
CA ILE A 67 5.52 6.28 6.56
C ILE A 67 4.88 6.98 5.37
N ALA A 68 4.96 6.40 4.17
CA ALA A 68 4.37 6.97 2.96
C ALA A 68 2.84 7.15 3.10
N SER A 69 2.12 6.16 3.63
CA SER A 69 0.67 6.24 3.82
C SER A 69 0.27 7.33 4.83
N ILE A 70 0.97 7.46 5.94
CA ILE A 70 0.68 8.50 6.95
C ILE A 70 0.93 9.88 6.36
N VAL A 71 2.10 10.10 5.73
CA VAL A 71 2.49 11.40 5.20
C VAL A 71 1.57 11.80 4.02
N SER A 72 1.33 10.88 3.07
CA SER A 72 0.42 11.14 1.95
C SER A 72 -1.02 11.39 2.41
N THR A 73 -1.48 10.73 3.47
CA THR A 73 -2.81 10.95 4.03
C THR A 73 -2.95 12.35 4.63
N VAL A 74 -1.96 12.80 5.39
CA VAL A 74 -1.96 14.15 5.96
C VAL A 74 -1.91 15.20 4.84
N MET A 75 -0.99 15.06 3.89
CA MET A 75 -0.82 15.99 2.77
C MET A 75 -2.04 15.97 1.83
N GLY A 76 -2.53 14.78 1.46
CA GLY A 76 -3.68 14.61 0.58
C GLY A 76 -4.99 15.13 1.19
N THR A 77 -5.19 14.91 2.51
CA THR A 77 -6.32 15.50 3.23
C THR A 77 -6.24 17.03 3.24
N ALA A 78 -5.08 17.60 3.53
CA ALA A 78 -4.87 19.05 3.50
C ALA A 78 -5.11 19.61 2.09
N ALA A 79 -4.62 18.94 1.05
CA ALA A 79 -4.87 19.31 -0.34
C ALA A 79 -6.36 19.24 -0.70
N ALA A 80 -7.06 18.17 -0.34
CA ALA A 80 -8.51 18.02 -0.58
C ALA A 80 -9.33 19.12 0.10
N VAL A 81 -9.00 19.46 1.35
CA VAL A 81 -9.62 20.56 2.08
C VAL A 81 -9.36 21.90 1.39
N GLY A 82 -8.12 22.16 0.97
CA GLY A 82 -7.74 23.35 0.20
C GLY A 82 -8.54 23.45 -1.11
N MET A 83 -8.59 22.37 -1.90
CA MET A 83 -9.34 22.30 -3.16
C MET A 83 -10.84 22.53 -2.96
N ASN A 84 -11.43 21.99 -1.88
CA ASN A 84 -12.85 22.17 -1.58
C ASN A 84 -13.19 23.61 -1.21
N LYS A 85 -12.26 24.38 -0.59
CA LYS A 85 -12.45 25.76 -0.17
C LYS A 85 -12.13 26.79 -1.28
N LEU A 86 -11.58 26.34 -2.42
CA LEU A 86 -11.26 27.21 -3.54
C LEU A 86 -12.52 27.79 -4.20
N ARG A 87 -12.57 29.14 -4.32
CA ARG A 87 -13.66 29.87 -4.98
C ARG A 87 -13.49 29.92 -6.50
N SER A 88 -12.26 29.91 -7.00
CA SER A 88 -11.97 30.02 -8.44
C SER A 88 -12.23 28.67 -9.13
N LYS A 89 -13.17 28.65 -10.07
CA LYS A 89 -13.50 27.46 -10.88
C LYS A 89 -12.31 26.99 -11.75
N TYR A 90 -11.56 27.95 -12.28
CA TYR A 90 -10.40 27.66 -13.14
C TYR A 90 -9.25 27.01 -12.35
N LEU A 91 -8.95 27.55 -11.17
CA LEU A 91 -7.89 27.00 -10.33
C LEU A 91 -8.27 25.61 -9.80
N ARG A 92 -9.55 25.42 -9.44
CA ARG A 92 -10.05 24.13 -9.04
C ARG A 92 -9.94 23.10 -10.17
N ALA A 93 -10.41 23.44 -11.39
CA ALA A 93 -10.29 22.54 -12.53
C ALA A 93 -8.82 22.20 -12.88
N ALA A 94 -7.92 23.18 -12.77
CA ALA A 94 -6.49 22.95 -12.98
C ALA A 94 -5.90 21.98 -11.93
N LEU A 95 -6.29 22.11 -10.66
CA LEU A 95 -5.84 21.20 -9.59
C LEU A 95 -6.47 19.82 -9.71
N ASP A 96 -7.76 19.72 -10.07
CA ASP A 96 -8.41 18.43 -10.34
C ASP A 96 -7.66 17.72 -11.48
N THR A 97 -7.39 18.40 -12.60
CA THR A 97 -6.60 17.85 -13.71
C THR A 97 -5.18 17.47 -13.29
N ALA A 98 -4.51 18.31 -12.52
CA ALA A 98 -3.16 18.02 -12.04
C ALA A 98 -3.10 16.79 -11.09
N THR A 99 -4.19 16.54 -10.36
CA THR A 99 -4.34 15.34 -9.51
C THR A 99 -4.60 14.10 -10.35
N ASP A 100 -5.35 14.20 -11.45
CA ASP A 100 -5.71 13.08 -12.30
C ASP A 100 -4.55 12.64 -13.23
N ILE A 101 -3.69 13.56 -13.67
CA ILE A 101 -2.57 13.28 -14.59
C ILE A 101 -1.66 12.13 -14.08
N PRO A 102 -1.16 12.11 -12.83
CA PRO A 102 -0.30 11.04 -12.35
C PRO A 102 -0.98 9.66 -12.35
N MET A 103 -2.31 9.63 -12.19
CA MET A 103 -3.07 8.39 -12.17
C MET A 103 -3.29 7.81 -13.57
N MET A 104 -3.28 8.66 -14.60
CA MET A 104 -3.44 8.26 -16.00
C MET A 104 -2.11 7.85 -16.65
N ASN A 105 -0.99 8.30 -16.08
CA ASN A 105 0.32 7.97 -16.60
C ASN A 105 0.73 6.53 -16.25
N PRO A 106 1.37 5.80 -17.16
CA PRO A 106 2.01 4.52 -16.85
C PRO A 106 3.06 4.70 -15.74
N ASP A 107 3.05 3.77 -14.76
CA ASP A 107 3.95 3.81 -13.59
C ASP A 107 5.44 3.88 -13.97
N ILE A 108 5.81 3.26 -15.10
CA ILE A 108 7.17 3.30 -15.65
C ILE A 108 7.60 4.74 -15.97
N ILE A 109 6.72 5.53 -16.61
CA ILE A 109 7.03 6.92 -16.97
C ILE A 109 7.17 7.75 -15.71
N THR A 110 6.27 7.58 -14.76
CA THR A 110 6.31 8.26 -13.46
C THR A 110 7.58 7.90 -12.70
N GLY A 111 7.95 6.61 -12.63
CA GLY A 111 9.14 6.13 -11.94
C GLY A 111 10.43 6.68 -12.55
N ILE A 112 10.57 6.65 -13.87
CA ILE A 112 11.73 7.21 -14.59
C ILE A 112 11.82 8.73 -14.39
N SER A 113 10.69 9.43 -14.50
CA SER A 113 10.65 10.89 -14.33
C SER A 113 11.08 11.31 -12.92
N LEU A 114 10.60 10.61 -11.89
CA LEU A 114 11.00 10.85 -10.50
C LEU A 114 12.48 10.52 -10.28
N MET A 115 12.98 9.42 -10.84
CA MET A 115 14.40 9.08 -10.78
C MET A 115 15.26 10.20 -11.37
N LEU A 116 14.95 10.64 -12.59
CA LEU A 116 15.69 11.71 -13.27
C LEU A 116 15.64 13.01 -12.47
N MET A 117 14.49 13.35 -11.93
CA MET A 117 14.30 14.51 -11.05
C MET A 117 15.21 14.43 -9.82
N PHE A 118 15.21 13.30 -9.11
CA PHE A 118 16.05 13.13 -7.91
C PHE A 118 17.54 13.15 -8.25
N VAL A 119 17.97 12.55 -9.35
CA VAL A 119 19.36 12.60 -9.81
C VAL A 119 19.76 14.02 -10.18
N PHE A 120 18.91 14.76 -10.88
CA PHE A 120 19.18 16.13 -11.27
C PHE A 120 19.33 17.06 -10.05
N PHE A 121 18.35 17.03 -9.14
CA PHE A 121 18.39 17.86 -7.91
C PHE A 121 19.51 17.40 -6.96
N GLY A 122 19.77 16.10 -6.86
CA GLY A 122 20.87 15.57 -6.06
C GLY A 122 22.22 16.12 -6.54
N ARG A 123 22.46 16.11 -7.85
CA ARG A 123 23.69 16.68 -8.43
C ARG A 123 23.79 18.20 -8.21
N LEU A 124 22.66 18.91 -8.36
CA LEU A 124 22.61 20.36 -8.14
C LEU A 124 22.95 20.73 -6.69
N LEU A 125 22.55 19.90 -5.73
CA LEU A 125 22.81 20.09 -4.30
C LEU A 125 24.16 19.46 -3.84
N GLY A 126 24.95 18.93 -4.77
CA GLY A 126 26.26 18.33 -4.46
C GLY A 126 26.18 16.98 -3.72
N ALA A 127 25.05 16.29 -3.78
CA ALA A 127 24.90 14.98 -3.16
C ALA A 127 25.69 13.92 -3.93
N THR A 128 26.46 13.10 -3.21
CA THR A 128 27.23 11.97 -3.79
C THR A 128 26.32 10.81 -4.20
N THR A 129 25.20 10.62 -3.48
CA THR A 129 24.15 9.64 -3.77
C THR A 129 22.79 10.32 -3.69
N SER A 130 22.08 10.37 -4.81
CA SER A 130 20.76 11.02 -4.91
C SER A 130 19.60 10.04 -4.74
N LEU A 131 19.83 8.74 -4.86
CA LEU A 131 18.85 7.68 -4.72
C LEU A 131 19.06 6.88 -3.44
N GLY A 132 17.95 6.49 -2.79
CA GLY A 132 17.96 5.73 -1.53
C GLY A 132 16.61 5.73 -0.86
N PHE A 133 16.57 5.51 0.45
CA PHE A 133 15.33 5.51 1.23
C PHE A 133 14.51 6.79 1.06
N TRP A 134 15.15 7.97 1.13
CA TRP A 134 14.44 9.26 1.07
C TRP A 134 13.86 9.57 -0.31
N SER A 135 14.58 9.23 -1.40
CA SER A 135 14.04 9.38 -2.75
C SER A 135 12.87 8.45 -3.00
N MET A 136 12.97 7.20 -2.54
CA MET A 136 11.90 6.22 -2.62
C MET A 136 10.69 6.66 -1.79
N LEU A 137 10.89 7.14 -0.56
CA LEU A 137 9.83 7.65 0.28
C LEU A 137 9.10 8.84 -0.36
N ALA A 138 9.84 9.81 -0.88
CA ALA A 138 9.27 10.95 -1.58
C ALA A 138 8.48 10.53 -2.83
N ALA A 139 8.99 9.56 -3.59
CA ALA A 139 8.30 9.00 -4.74
C ALA A 139 6.97 8.34 -4.36
N HIS A 140 6.97 7.51 -3.32
CA HIS A 140 5.76 6.85 -2.82
C HIS A 140 4.73 7.84 -2.28
N ILE A 141 5.16 8.89 -1.55
CA ILE A 141 4.27 9.96 -1.09
C ILE A 141 3.62 10.66 -2.29
N THR A 142 4.42 11.04 -3.29
CA THR A 142 3.94 11.71 -4.50
C THR A 142 2.94 10.85 -5.27
N PHE A 143 3.23 9.55 -5.40
CA PHE A 143 2.37 8.60 -6.09
C PHE A 143 1.05 8.34 -5.33
N CYS A 144 1.10 8.20 -4.00
CA CYS A 144 -0.09 7.91 -3.19
C CYS A 144 -1.00 9.13 -3.00
N LEU A 145 -0.47 10.35 -3.10
CA LEU A 145 -1.18 11.60 -2.80
C LEU A 145 -2.48 11.79 -3.61
N PRO A 146 -2.53 11.59 -4.94
CA PRO A 146 -3.75 11.69 -5.73
C PRO A 146 -4.85 10.74 -5.25
N TYR A 147 -4.48 9.51 -4.92
CA TYR A 147 -5.44 8.50 -4.47
C TYR A 147 -6.08 8.89 -3.13
N VAL A 148 -5.31 9.48 -2.21
CA VAL A 148 -5.87 10.02 -0.96
C VAL A 148 -6.83 11.18 -1.23
N ILE A 149 -6.46 12.12 -2.11
CA ILE A 149 -7.33 13.23 -2.49
C ILE A 149 -8.67 12.73 -3.04
N MET A 150 -8.63 11.72 -3.92
CA MET A 150 -9.83 11.11 -4.50
C MET A 150 -10.75 10.43 -3.48
N GLN A 151 -10.23 9.96 -2.35
CA GLN A 151 -11.04 9.37 -1.28
C GLN A 151 -11.63 10.44 -0.35
N VAL A 152 -10.89 11.52 -0.10
CA VAL A 152 -11.28 12.55 0.87
C VAL A 152 -12.17 13.63 0.24
N LEU A 153 -11.85 14.09 -0.98
CA LEU A 153 -12.56 15.20 -1.63
C LEU A 153 -14.06 14.94 -1.84
N PRO A 154 -14.52 13.76 -2.29
CA PRO A 154 -15.94 13.47 -2.40
C PRO A 154 -16.67 13.49 -1.06
N LYS A 155 -16.02 13.09 0.04
CA LYS A 155 -16.63 13.16 1.38
C LYS A 155 -16.83 14.60 1.83
N LEU A 156 -15.85 15.47 1.58
CA LEU A 156 -15.98 16.91 1.82
C LEU A 156 -17.11 17.55 1.00
N GLN A 157 -17.30 17.12 -0.25
CA GLN A 157 -18.35 17.63 -1.12
C GLN A 157 -19.75 17.13 -0.74
N GLN A 158 -19.84 15.96 -0.12
CA GLN A 158 -21.11 15.38 0.35
C GLN A 158 -21.54 15.91 1.72
N MET A 159 -20.60 16.49 2.48
CA MET A 159 -20.87 17.05 3.81
C MET A 159 -21.79 18.27 3.70
N ASP A 160 -22.71 18.39 4.65
CA ASP A 160 -23.59 19.57 4.75
C ASP A 160 -22.77 20.79 5.22
N ARG A 161 -22.73 21.83 4.39
CA ARG A 161 -22.02 23.07 4.69
C ARG A 161 -22.56 23.83 5.89
N ALA A 162 -23.83 23.61 6.24
CA ALA A 162 -24.44 24.21 7.43
C ALA A 162 -23.81 23.72 8.75
N LEU A 163 -23.20 22.53 8.78
CA LEU A 163 -22.62 21.97 10.00
C LEU A 163 -21.44 22.82 10.56
N PRO A 164 -20.39 23.15 9.79
CA PRO A 164 -19.32 24.00 10.30
C PRO A 164 -19.79 25.45 10.53
N GLU A 165 -20.74 25.97 9.76
CA GLU A 165 -21.33 27.30 9.95
C GLU A 165 -22.06 27.38 11.29
N ALA A 166 -22.95 26.41 11.58
CA ALA A 166 -23.66 26.34 12.86
C ALA A 166 -22.71 26.21 14.07
N ALA A 167 -21.60 25.47 13.90
CA ALA A 167 -20.59 25.39 14.97
C ALA A 167 -19.91 26.74 15.23
N MET A 168 -19.67 27.51 14.18
CA MET A 168 -19.11 28.88 14.32
C MET A 168 -20.10 29.84 14.94
N ASP A 169 -21.38 29.75 14.59
CA ASP A 169 -22.47 30.56 15.19
C ASP A 169 -22.62 30.29 16.71
N LEU A 170 -22.30 29.05 17.13
CA LEU A 170 -22.22 28.66 18.54
C LEU A 170 -20.90 29.07 19.24
N GLY A 171 -20.08 29.90 18.60
CA GLY A 171 -18.86 30.46 19.17
C GLY A 171 -17.59 29.62 18.97
N CYS A 172 -17.63 28.57 18.13
CA CYS A 172 -16.42 27.84 17.75
C CYS A 172 -15.53 28.69 16.82
N THR A 173 -14.23 28.69 17.07
CA THR A 173 -13.27 29.22 16.10
C THR A 173 -13.23 28.34 14.82
N PRO A 174 -12.89 28.87 13.65
CA PRO A 174 -12.80 28.07 12.40
C PRO A 174 -11.93 26.82 12.53
N ALA A 175 -10.81 26.90 13.24
CA ALA A 175 -9.96 25.74 13.49
C ALA A 175 -10.65 24.69 14.37
N ARG A 176 -11.41 25.10 15.41
CA ARG A 176 -12.18 24.16 16.24
C ARG A 176 -13.33 23.54 15.47
N ALA A 177 -14.04 24.29 14.62
CA ALA A 177 -15.09 23.77 13.76
C ALA A 177 -14.50 22.74 12.78
N PHE A 178 -13.34 23.01 12.20
CA PHE A 178 -12.64 22.05 11.33
C PHE A 178 -12.34 20.74 12.06
N PHE A 179 -11.58 20.77 13.17
CA PHE A 179 -11.16 19.54 13.85
C PHE A 179 -12.29 18.80 14.58
N ARG A 180 -13.33 19.49 15.04
CA ARG A 180 -14.42 18.87 15.82
C ARG A 180 -15.64 18.52 14.99
N VAL A 181 -15.85 19.13 13.81
CA VAL A 181 -17.01 18.90 12.95
C VAL A 181 -16.61 18.36 11.60
N GLU A 182 -15.75 19.08 10.83
CA GLU A 182 -15.38 18.66 9.49
C GLU A 182 -14.58 17.34 9.51
N VAL A 183 -13.48 17.28 10.28
CA VAL A 183 -12.60 16.08 10.32
C VAL A 183 -13.33 14.81 10.75
N PRO A 184 -14.15 14.78 11.81
CA PRO A 184 -14.92 13.58 12.16
C PRO A 184 -15.90 13.12 11.07
N GLU A 185 -16.49 14.05 10.33
CA GLU A 185 -17.45 13.74 9.25
C GLU A 185 -16.74 13.13 8.03
N ILE A 186 -15.55 13.63 7.68
CA ILE A 186 -14.77 13.10 6.56
C ILE A 186 -13.83 11.96 6.96
N LEU A 187 -13.79 11.58 8.24
CA LEU A 187 -12.90 10.57 8.77
C LEU A 187 -12.96 9.22 8.03
N PRO A 188 -14.13 8.72 7.61
CA PRO A 188 -14.19 7.51 6.79
C PRO A 188 -13.38 7.64 5.50
N GLY A 189 -13.48 8.78 4.80
CA GLY A 189 -12.69 9.04 3.59
C GLY A 189 -11.19 9.13 3.85
N ILE A 190 -10.78 9.76 4.96
CA ILE A 190 -9.38 9.82 5.38
C ILE A 190 -8.82 8.41 5.61
N ILE A 191 -9.59 7.56 6.30
CA ILE A 191 -9.18 6.19 6.63
C ILE A 191 -9.10 5.33 5.37
N THR A 192 -10.11 5.40 4.50
CA THR A 192 -10.08 4.69 3.22
C THR A 192 -8.90 5.14 2.36
N GLY A 193 -8.63 6.45 2.30
CA GLY A 193 -7.46 7.01 1.62
C GLY A 193 -6.13 6.50 2.19
N MET A 194 -6.02 6.40 3.52
CA MET A 194 -4.83 5.88 4.18
C MET A 194 -4.61 4.39 3.89
N ILE A 195 -5.65 3.57 3.96
CA ILE A 195 -5.54 2.13 3.65
C ILE A 195 -5.19 1.94 2.17
N MET A 196 -5.79 2.74 1.28
CA MET A 196 -5.47 2.73 -0.16
C MET A 196 -4.00 3.08 -0.40
N ALA A 197 -3.50 4.18 0.20
CA ALA A 197 -2.10 4.58 0.09
C ALA A 197 -1.15 3.53 0.66
N PHE A 198 -1.50 2.90 1.78
CA PHE A 198 -0.72 1.82 2.37
C PHE A 198 -0.64 0.61 1.42
N THR A 199 -1.78 0.20 0.85
CA THR A 199 -1.84 -0.94 -0.08
C THR A 199 -1.03 -0.66 -1.34
N LEU A 200 -1.20 0.52 -1.96
CA LEU A 200 -0.46 0.92 -3.15
C LEU A 200 1.05 0.99 -2.92
N SER A 201 1.47 1.48 -1.75
CA SER A 201 2.89 1.55 -1.41
C SER A 201 3.49 0.18 -1.06
N LEU A 202 2.67 -0.77 -0.59
CA LEU A 202 3.13 -2.09 -0.17
C LEU A 202 3.47 -2.99 -1.36
N ASP A 203 2.71 -2.95 -2.42
CA ASP A 203 2.85 -3.82 -3.59
C ASP A 203 3.56 -3.14 -4.78
N ASP A 204 3.93 -1.84 -4.64
CA ASP A 204 4.63 -1.14 -5.70
C ASP A 204 5.99 -1.76 -6.01
N PHE A 205 6.18 -2.11 -7.27
CA PHE A 205 7.45 -2.56 -7.81
C PHE A 205 8.11 -1.49 -8.68
N VAL A 206 7.32 -0.82 -9.52
CA VAL A 206 7.86 -0.04 -10.63
C VAL A 206 8.54 1.23 -10.13
N ILE A 207 7.85 2.02 -9.31
CA ILE A 207 8.39 3.26 -8.76
C ILE A 207 9.56 2.95 -7.82
N SER A 208 9.41 1.91 -6.98
CA SER A 208 10.47 1.43 -6.11
C SER A 208 11.73 1.05 -6.89
N TYR A 209 11.58 0.35 -8.03
CA TYR A 209 12.69 -0.11 -8.85
C TYR A 209 13.54 1.04 -9.39
N PHE A 210 12.90 2.11 -9.85
CA PHE A 210 13.61 3.27 -10.40
C PHE A 210 14.15 4.23 -9.34
N THR A 211 13.53 4.29 -8.16
CA THR A 211 13.91 5.25 -7.10
C THR A 211 14.76 4.65 -5.99
N GLN A 212 15.01 3.34 -6.02
CA GLN A 212 15.88 2.67 -5.05
C GLN A 212 17.33 3.12 -5.20
N GLY A 213 18.02 3.18 -4.07
CA GLY A 213 19.48 3.35 -4.02
C GLY A 213 20.17 2.07 -3.58
N SER A 214 21.49 2.14 -3.46
CA SER A 214 22.26 1.04 -2.89
C SER A 214 21.90 0.80 -1.42
N GLY A 215 21.57 -0.43 -1.06
CA GLY A 215 21.35 -0.84 0.34
C GLY A 215 19.92 -0.82 0.87
N PHE A 216 18.94 -0.25 0.17
CA PHE A 216 17.55 -0.29 0.56
C PHE A 216 16.71 -1.02 -0.50
N GLN A 217 16.33 -2.26 -0.21
CA GLN A 217 15.56 -3.10 -1.12
C GLN A 217 14.18 -3.40 -0.52
N THR A 218 13.14 -3.23 -1.35
CA THR A 218 11.77 -3.61 -0.99
C THR A 218 11.47 -5.05 -1.38
N LEU A 219 10.40 -5.61 -0.84
CA LEU A 219 9.99 -6.99 -1.08
C LEU A 219 9.63 -7.27 -2.55
N PRO A 220 8.87 -6.41 -3.26
CA PRO A 220 8.63 -6.59 -4.70
C PRO A 220 9.92 -6.64 -5.52
N ILE A 221 10.90 -5.78 -5.22
CA ILE A 221 12.21 -5.80 -5.87
C ILE A 221 12.98 -7.09 -5.54
N ARG A 222 12.90 -7.56 -4.29
CA ARG A 222 13.52 -8.84 -3.88
C ARG A 222 12.93 -10.00 -4.68
N ILE A 223 11.61 -10.08 -4.79
CA ILE A 223 10.92 -11.11 -5.58
C ILE A 223 11.40 -11.05 -7.03
N TYR A 224 11.41 -9.87 -7.65
CA TYR A 224 11.88 -9.71 -9.01
C TYR A 224 13.33 -10.17 -9.21
N ASN A 225 14.23 -9.84 -8.29
CA ASN A 225 15.62 -10.28 -8.35
C ASN A 225 15.75 -11.80 -8.18
N MET A 226 14.88 -12.42 -7.37
CA MET A 226 14.83 -13.88 -7.24
C MET A 226 14.33 -14.53 -8.54
N THR A 227 13.36 -13.95 -9.23
CA THR A 227 12.83 -14.51 -10.50
C THR A 227 13.86 -14.48 -11.63
N LYS A 228 14.80 -13.54 -11.62
CA LYS A 228 15.90 -13.46 -12.62
C LYS A 228 16.91 -14.58 -12.49
N LYS A 229 17.04 -15.19 -11.31
CA LYS A 229 17.96 -16.31 -11.08
C LYS A 229 17.22 -17.62 -11.39
N THR A 230 17.03 -18.48 -10.44
CA THR A 230 16.25 -19.72 -10.57
C THR A 230 14.99 -19.60 -9.73
N VAL A 231 13.81 -19.81 -10.35
CA VAL A 231 12.55 -19.82 -9.60
C VAL A 231 12.57 -20.98 -8.63
N THR A 232 12.46 -20.69 -7.35
CA THR A 232 12.45 -21.69 -6.27
C THR A 232 11.05 -21.77 -5.64
N PRO A 233 10.62 -22.92 -5.11
CA PRO A 233 9.33 -23.04 -4.44
C PRO A 233 9.16 -22.10 -3.25
N LYS A 234 10.26 -21.62 -2.65
CA LYS A 234 10.28 -20.58 -1.62
C LYS A 234 9.59 -19.27 -2.11
N MET A 235 9.69 -18.94 -3.40
CA MET A 235 8.99 -17.80 -3.98
C MET A 235 7.48 -18.00 -3.99
N TYR A 236 6.99 -19.22 -4.17
CA TYR A 236 5.56 -19.52 -4.12
C TYR A 236 5.03 -19.34 -2.69
N ALA A 237 5.79 -19.77 -1.67
CA ALA A 237 5.43 -19.51 -0.28
C ALA A 237 5.37 -18.02 0.04
N LEU A 238 6.34 -17.24 -0.43
CA LEU A 238 6.36 -15.77 -0.28
C LEU A 238 5.17 -15.11 -0.98
N ALA A 239 4.92 -15.44 -2.24
CA ALA A 239 3.80 -14.90 -3.02
C ALA A 239 2.45 -15.25 -2.38
N THR A 240 2.32 -16.46 -1.81
CA THR A 240 1.13 -16.90 -1.08
C THR A 240 0.85 -16.02 0.14
N ILE A 241 1.86 -15.73 0.95
CA ILE A 241 1.71 -14.85 2.13
C ILE A 241 1.28 -13.45 1.68
N ILE A 242 1.95 -12.89 0.68
CA ILE A 242 1.63 -11.55 0.16
C ILE A 242 0.20 -11.50 -0.37
N PHE A 243 -0.21 -12.52 -1.14
CA PHE A 243 -1.57 -12.61 -1.67
C PHE A 243 -2.62 -12.55 -0.54
N PHE A 244 -2.44 -13.31 0.54
CA PHE A 244 -3.38 -13.28 1.65
C PHE A 244 -3.36 -11.97 2.42
N VAL A 245 -2.20 -11.33 2.55
CA VAL A 245 -2.08 -10.01 3.19
C VAL A 245 -2.83 -8.95 2.37
N ILE A 246 -2.59 -8.89 1.06
CA ILE A 246 -3.28 -7.94 0.17
C ILE A 246 -4.78 -8.21 0.12
N LEU A 247 -5.18 -9.49 0.05
CA LEU A 247 -6.60 -9.88 0.08
C LEU A 247 -7.27 -9.42 1.38
N ALA A 248 -6.62 -9.61 2.53
CA ALA A 248 -7.15 -9.15 3.82
C ALA A 248 -7.28 -7.62 3.87
N LEU A 249 -6.30 -6.88 3.34
CA LEU A 249 -6.37 -5.41 3.26
C LEU A 249 -7.52 -4.96 2.35
N LEU A 250 -7.70 -5.60 1.21
CA LEU A 250 -8.78 -5.29 0.27
C LEU A 250 -10.16 -5.58 0.87
N LEU A 251 -10.31 -6.68 1.61
CA LEU A 251 -11.55 -6.98 2.32
C LEU A 251 -11.83 -5.94 3.42
N LEU A 252 -10.80 -5.48 4.12
CA LEU A 252 -10.93 -4.43 5.14
C LEU A 252 -11.38 -3.09 4.54
N THR A 253 -10.85 -2.69 3.38
CA THR A 253 -11.30 -1.47 2.68
C THR A 253 -12.76 -1.58 2.27
N ASN A 254 -13.17 -2.71 1.70
CA ASN A 254 -14.56 -2.91 1.31
C ASN A 254 -15.54 -2.84 2.50
N LEU A 255 -15.17 -3.41 3.64
CA LEU A 255 -16.01 -3.35 4.86
C LEU A 255 -16.19 -1.91 5.38
N VAL A 256 -15.17 -1.06 5.19
CA VAL A 256 -15.24 0.37 5.55
C VAL A 256 -16.18 1.14 4.64
N ASP A 257 -16.12 0.89 3.32
CA ASP A 257 -16.94 1.58 2.32
C ASP A 257 -18.43 1.16 2.37
N GLU A 258 -18.73 -0.10 2.69
CA GLU A 258 -20.10 -0.59 2.79
C GLU A 258 -20.88 0.08 3.94
N ASP A 259 -20.27 0.25 5.10
CA ASP A 259 -20.87 0.92 6.26
C ASP A 259 -21.29 2.37 5.93
N ASP A 260 -20.50 3.08 5.13
CA ASP A 260 -20.79 4.45 4.69
C ASP A 260 -21.93 4.51 3.66
N THR A 261 -21.92 3.60 2.71
CA THR A 261 -22.95 3.53 1.68
C THR A 261 -24.32 3.19 2.27
N GLN A 262 -24.39 2.32 3.26
CA GLN A 262 -25.63 2.00 3.97
C GLN A 262 -26.16 3.20 4.75
N ARG A 263 -25.31 3.94 5.45
CA ARG A 263 -25.71 5.17 6.18
C ARG A 263 -26.31 6.23 5.27
N ILE A 264 -25.69 6.46 4.11
CA ILE A 264 -26.21 7.41 3.10
C ILE A 264 -27.56 6.96 2.57
N ARG A 265 -27.74 5.66 2.33
CA ARG A 265 -29.03 5.08 1.90
C ARG A 265 -30.11 5.23 2.98
N ASP A 266 -29.78 4.96 4.23
CA ASP A 266 -30.73 5.06 5.35
C ASP A 266 -31.10 6.52 5.65
N ALA A 267 -30.13 7.45 5.58
CA ALA A 267 -30.39 8.88 5.70
C ALA A 267 -31.30 9.40 4.57
N ARG A 268 -31.10 8.95 3.31
CA ARG A 268 -31.97 9.29 2.17
C ARG A 268 -33.36 8.70 2.31
N ARG A 269 -33.50 7.48 2.87
CA ARG A 269 -34.80 6.85 3.16
C ARG A 269 -35.56 7.61 4.24
N ALA A 270 -34.91 7.93 5.37
CA ALA A 270 -35.51 8.72 6.45
C ALA A 270 -36.01 10.08 5.96
N LYS A 271 -35.24 10.75 5.10
CA LYS A 271 -35.63 12.04 4.47
C LYS A 271 -36.84 11.88 3.53
N ARG A 272 -36.97 10.75 2.82
CA ARG A 272 -38.14 10.45 1.97
C ARG A 272 -39.40 10.10 2.77
N GLU A 273 -39.26 9.48 3.94
CA GLU A 273 -40.35 9.06 4.80
C GLU A 273 -40.83 10.15 5.75
N GLY A 274 -40.28 11.38 5.66
CA GLY A 274 -40.66 12.52 6.52
C GLY A 274 -40.43 12.28 8.02
N LYS A 275 -39.72 11.22 8.37
CA LYS A 275 -39.32 10.95 9.75
C LYS A 275 -38.22 11.93 10.14
N PRO A 276 -38.33 12.61 11.32
CA PRO A 276 -37.23 13.42 11.81
C PRO A 276 -36.01 12.51 11.78
N ALA A 277 -34.97 12.97 11.10
CA ALA A 277 -33.66 12.26 11.12
C ALA A 277 -33.39 12.07 12.60
N ARG A 278 -33.64 10.87 13.12
CA ARG A 278 -33.20 10.46 14.45
C ARG A 278 -31.78 10.90 14.46
N SER A 279 -31.45 11.88 15.30
CA SER A 279 -30.11 12.43 15.39
C SER A 279 -29.20 11.20 15.40
N ALA A 280 -28.64 10.90 14.22
CA ALA A 280 -27.60 9.89 14.14
C ALA A 280 -26.57 10.49 15.07
N ARG A 281 -26.63 10.08 16.35
CA ARG A 281 -25.59 10.42 17.33
C ARG A 281 -24.32 10.32 16.55
N SER A 282 -23.56 11.41 16.49
CA SER A 282 -22.26 11.51 15.86
C SER A 282 -21.24 10.59 16.59
N GLY A 283 -21.65 9.36 16.79
CA GLY A 283 -20.76 8.25 17.06
C GLY A 283 -20.21 7.85 15.71
N GLY A 284 -19.28 8.61 15.17
CA GLY A 284 -18.49 8.20 14.01
C GLY A 284 -18.15 6.75 14.22
N SER A 285 -18.48 5.88 13.25
CA SER A 285 -18.25 4.46 13.41
C SER A 285 -16.79 4.29 13.84
N ARG A 286 -16.58 3.84 15.06
CA ARG A 286 -15.23 3.54 15.56
C ARG A 286 -14.62 2.35 14.84
N ARG A 287 -15.40 1.66 13.99
CA ARG A 287 -14.96 0.49 13.23
C ARG A 287 -13.89 0.82 12.20
N PRO A 288 -14.03 1.81 11.29
CA PRO A 288 -12.99 2.14 10.34
C PRO A 288 -11.70 2.62 11.03
N VAL A 289 -11.83 3.45 12.10
CA VAL A 289 -10.67 3.85 12.91
C VAL A 289 -9.97 2.64 13.51
N ARG A 290 -10.74 1.69 14.07
CA ARG A 290 -10.18 0.46 14.64
C ARG A 290 -9.52 -0.41 13.59
N ALA A 291 -10.07 -0.49 12.35
CA ALA A 291 -9.46 -1.22 11.25
C ALA A 291 -8.12 -0.59 10.83
N ALA A 292 -8.10 0.72 10.64
CA ALA A 292 -6.87 1.45 10.29
C ALA A 292 -5.80 1.36 11.39
N VAL A 293 -6.18 1.57 12.63
CA VAL A 293 -5.28 1.38 13.79
C VAL A 293 -4.83 -0.08 13.88
N GLY A 294 -5.72 -1.04 13.63
CA GLY A 294 -5.38 -2.47 13.60
C GLY A 294 -4.35 -2.81 12.53
N ILE A 295 -4.46 -2.25 11.32
CA ILE A 295 -3.48 -2.45 10.23
C ILE A 295 -2.12 -1.86 10.61
N LEU A 296 -2.12 -0.61 11.09
CA LEU A 296 -0.87 0.06 11.49
C LEU A 296 -0.21 -0.63 12.68
N THR A 297 -0.98 -1.07 13.67
CA THR A 297 -0.43 -1.81 14.81
C THR A 297 0.08 -3.18 14.40
N ALA A 298 -0.63 -3.91 13.53
CA ALA A 298 -0.16 -5.18 12.99
C ALA A 298 1.14 -5.01 12.19
N ALA A 299 1.24 -3.98 11.34
CA ALA A 299 2.46 -3.66 10.61
C ALA A 299 3.61 -3.31 11.58
N ALA A 300 3.35 -2.49 12.60
CA ALA A 300 4.35 -2.12 13.61
C ALA A 300 4.84 -3.35 14.42
N LEU A 301 3.93 -4.25 14.81
CA LEU A 301 4.28 -5.50 15.51
C LEU A 301 5.08 -6.44 14.62
N LEU A 302 4.75 -6.54 13.31
CA LEU A 302 5.53 -7.31 12.35
C LEU A 302 6.93 -6.71 12.19
N ILE A 303 7.06 -5.40 12.04
CA ILE A 303 8.36 -4.71 11.97
C ILE A 303 9.18 -4.99 13.22
N ALA A 304 8.59 -4.86 14.41
CA ALA A 304 9.26 -5.12 15.69
C ALA A 304 9.68 -6.60 15.79
N GLY A 305 8.79 -7.53 15.46
CA GLY A 305 9.06 -8.96 15.48
C GLY A 305 10.20 -9.34 14.53
N ILE A 306 10.18 -8.83 13.28
CA ILE A 306 11.23 -9.07 12.30
C ILE A 306 12.55 -8.44 12.76
N SER A 307 12.52 -7.24 13.34
CA SER A 307 13.72 -6.57 13.87
C SER A 307 14.38 -7.37 14.98
N ILE A 308 13.60 -7.87 15.94
CA ILE A 308 14.10 -8.70 17.04
C ILE A 308 14.65 -10.02 16.51
N TYR A 309 13.97 -10.64 15.56
CA TYR A 309 14.38 -11.91 14.97
C TYR A 309 15.67 -11.75 14.15
N SER A 310 15.76 -10.70 13.31
CA SER A 310 16.95 -10.37 12.51
C SER A 310 18.15 -10.06 13.40
N SER A 311 17.97 -9.33 14.49
CA SER A 311 19.03 -9.01 15.47
C SER A 311 19.59 -10.26 16.16
N ARG A 312 18.79 -11.32 16.30
CA ARG A 312 19.25 -12.61 16.86
C ARG A 312 20.02 -13.45 15.84
N GLN A 313 19.90 -13.16 14.55
CA GLN A 313 20.55 -13.91 13.46
C GLN A 313 21.80 -13.21 12.89
N GLU A 314 22.35 -12.18 13.52
CA GLU A 314 23.64 -11.61 13.14
C GLU A 314 24.77 -12.63 13.36
N THR A 315 24.81 -13.63 12.51
CA THR A 315 26.01 -14.38 12.24
C THR A 315 26.93 -13.47 11.46
N ARG A 316 28.11 -13.18 12.02
CA ARG A 316 29.17 -12.47 11.31
C ARG A 316 29.50 -13.24 10.03
N VAL A 317 28.92 -12.81 8.92
CA VAL A 317 29.24 -13.36 7.60
C VAL A 317 30.54 -12.71 7.18
N LEU A 318 31.61 -13.48 7.21
CA LEU A 318 32.87 -13.11 6.57
C LEU A 318 32.64 -13.19 5.06
N ASN A 319 32.43 -12.06 4.40
CA ASN A 319 32.40 -12.00 2.94
C ASN A 319 33.85 -12.09 2.42
N VAL A 320 34.28 -13.30 2.12
CA VAL A 320 35.52 -13.53 1.40
C VAL A 320 35.22 -13.33 -0.08
N TYR A 321 35.66 -12.18 -0.64
CA TYR A 321 35.68 -11.99 -2.09
C TYR A 321 36.80 -12.83 -2.67
N ASN A 322 36.44 -13.98 -3.19
CA ASN A 322 37.36 -14.82 -3.93
C ASN A 322 37.31 -14.46 -5.41
N TRP A 323 38.42 -14.02 -5.94
CA TRP A 323 38.71 -14.10 -7.38
C TRP A 323 38.94 -15.58 -7.66
N GLY A 324 38.05 -16.22 -8.37
CA GLY A 324 37.87 -17.67 -8.52
C GLY A 324 39.09 -18.52 -8.88
N GLU A 325 40.28 -17.94 -8.87
CA GLU A 325 41.55 -18.59 -9.21
C GLU A 325 42.46 -18.81 -7.98
N TYR A 326 42.10 -18.37 -6.77
CA TYR A 326 42.99 -18.40 -5.61
C TYR A 326 42.59 -19.28 -4.43
N ILE A 327 41.40 -19.86 -4.45
CA ILE A 327 40.97 -20.80 -3.38
C ILE A 327 40.47 -22.06 -4.06
N SER A 328 41.09 -23.19 -3.75
CA SER A 328 40.62 -24.51 -4.16
C SER A 328 39.22 -24.78 -3.65
N ASP A 329 38.33 -25.16 -4.53
CA ASP A 329 36.95 -25.61 -4.20
C ASP A 329 36.92 -27.09 -3.80
N GLY A 330 38.10 -27.73 -3.72
CA GLY A 330 38.21 -29.15 -3.38
C GLY A 330 38.00 -30.08 -4.57
N SER A 331 37.89 -29.52 -5.80
CA SER A 331 37.88 -30.36 -7.01
C SER A 331 39.34 -30.68 -7.43
N ASP A 332 39.56 -31.86 -8.05
CA ASP A 332 40.88 -32.30 -8.48
C ASP A 332 41.53 -31.39 -9.56
N ASP A 333 40.75 -30.47 -10.14
CA ASP A 333 41.21 -29.52 -11.17
C ASP A 333 41.60 -28.14 -10.62
N SER A 334 41.51 -27.92 -9.29
CA SER A 334 41.90 -26.66 -8.65
C SER A 334 43.35 -26.72 -8.22
N LEU A 335 44.24 -26.02 -8.94
CA LEU A 335 45.62 -25.78 -8.56
C LEU A 335 45.78 -24.59 -7.64
#